data_89521d3186a4b363d503d48f0f1161fc
#
_entry.id   89521d3186a4b363d503d48f0f1161fc
#
_cell.length_a   1.000
_cell.length_b   1.000
_cell.length_c   1.000
_cell.angle_alpha   90.00
_cell.angle_beta   90.00
_cell.angle_gamma   90.00
#
_symmetry.space_group_name_H-M   'P 1'
#
loop_
_entity.id
_entity.type
_entity.pdbx_description
1 polymer ?
#
loop_
_entity_poly.entity_id
_entity_poly.type
_entity_poly.pdbx_seq_one_letter_code
_entity_poly.pdbx_strand_id
1 'polypeptide(L)'
;GMSNVEQMEDNLSYMKDFKPLDEKEQAAVKKAMDILNSIEQIPCTGCKYCTKGCPMQIQIPSIFAAMNMNMIYGKLEEAKKSYAGAIQNHGKASQCVHCLQCEDACPQHIHITEWLAKAADLLEEK
;
A
#
# COMPACT_ATOMS: atom_id res chain seq x y z
N GLY A 1 -7.60 -14.35 7.73
CA GLY A 1 -7.50 -15.60 8.46
C GLY A 1 -8.69 -15.84 9.37
N MET A 2 -8.87 -17.05 9.83
CA MET A 2 -9.92 -17.42 10.77
C MET A 2 -9.34 -17.42 12.18
N SER A 3 -10.07 -16.84 13.14
CA SER A 3 -9.60 -16.68 14.52
C SER A 3 -10.37 -17.55 15.52
N ASN A 4 -11.49 -18.14 15.10
CA ASN A 4 -12.31 -19.05 15.93
C ASN A 4 -12.99 -20.12 15.07
N VAL A 5 -13.62 -21.10 15.74
CA VAL A 5 -14.27 -22.24 15.07
C VAL A 5 -15.48 -21.80 14.25
N GLU A 6 -16.27 -20.85 14.74
CA GLU A 6 -17.46 -20.34 14.04
C GLU A 6 -17.11 -19.76 12.67
N GLN A 7 -16.02 -18.97 12.58
CA GLN A 7 -15.52 -18.44 11.30
C GLN A 7 -15.03 -19.55 10.36
N MET A 8 -14.48 -20.64 10.91
CA MET A 8 -14.06 -21.78 10.11
C MET A 8 -15.28 -22.54 9.56
N GLU A 9 -16.29 -22.78 10.38
CA GLU A 9 -17.53 -23.44 9.97
C GLU A 9 -18.28 -22.63 8.93
N ASP A 10 -18.36 -21.30 9.09
CA ASP A 10 -18.95 -20.38 8.13
C ASP A 10 -18.21 -20.45 6.78
N ASN A 11 -16.88 -20.35 6.77
CA ASN A 11 -16.10 -20.48 5.54
C ASN A 11 -16.23 -21.86 4.88
N LEU A 12 -16.26 -22.93 5.65
CA LEU A 12 -16.46 -24.29 5.11
C LEU A 12 -17.85 -24.47 4.51
N SER A 13 -18.87 -23.77 5.04
CA SER A 13 -20.24 -23.84 4.53
C SER A 13 -20.34 -23.42 3.07
N TYR A 14 -19.56 -22.41 2.63
CA TYR A 14 -19.53 -21.96 1.24
C TYR A 14 -18.88 -22.98 0.30
N MET A 15 -17.96 -23.78 0.80
CA MET A 15 -17.24 -24.77 0.01
C MET A 15 -17.97 -26.10 -0.12
N LYS A 16 -18.99 -26.35 0.72
CA LYS A 16 -19.71 -27.61 0.77
C LYS A 16 -20.48 -27.91 -0.52
N ASP A 17 -21.06 -26.87 -1.12
CA ASP A 17 -21.79 -26.92 -2.39
C ASP A 17 -21.17 -25.95 -3.42
N PHE A 18 -19.82 -25.94 -3.46
CA PHE A 18 -19.07 -25.01 -4.32
C PHE A 18 -19.48 -25.14 -5.79
N LYS A 19 -19.83 -24.00 -6.36
CA LYS A 19 -20.04 -23.86 -7.82
C LYS A 19 -19.03 -22.85 -8.35
N PRO A 20 -18.23 -23.19 -9.38
CA PRO A 20 -17.39 -22.22 -10.07
C PRO A 20 -18.22 -21.08 -10.62
N LEU A 21 -17.64 -19.89 -10.69
CA LEU A 21 -18.24 -18.73 -11.35
C LEU A 21 -18.54 -19.06 -12.81
N ASP A 22 -19.72 -18.68 -13.27
CA ASP A 22 -20.07 -18.75 -14.68
C ASP A 22 -19.33 -17.68 -15.50
N GLU A 23 -19.46 -17.73 -16.85
CA GLU A 23 -18.77 -16.80 -17.74
C GLU A 23 -19.15 -15.33 -17.51
N LYS A 24 -20.41 -15.04 -17.13
CA LYS A 24 -20.88 -13.69 -16.85
C LYS A 24 -20.29 -13.17 -15.54
N GLU A 25 -20.27 -14.02 -14.53
CA GLU A 25 -19.69 -13.71 -13.23
C GLU A 25 -18.18 -13.49 -13.34
N GLN A 26 -17.46 -14.34 -14.08
CA GLN A 26 -16.04 -14.17 -14.37
C GLN A 26 -15.78 -12.86 -15.13
N ALA A 27 -16.61 -12.53 -16.11
CA ALA A 27 -16.49 -11.26 -16.83
C ALA A 27 -16.74 -10.05 -15.93
N ALA A 28 -17.67 -10.15 -14.98
CA ALA A 28 -17.94 -9.09 -14.01
C ALA A 28 -16.76 -8.88 -13.05
N VAL A 29 -16.17 -9.98 -12.54
CA VAL A 29 -14.97 -9.92 -11.70
C VAL A 29 -13.79 -9.31 -12.48
N LYS A 30 -13.57 -9.76 -13.72
CA LYS A 30 -12.51 -9.21 -14.57
C LYS A 30 -12.70 -7.71 -14.78
N LYS A 31 -13.91 -7.27 -15.10
CA LYS A 31 -14.21 -5.83 -15.28
C LYS A 31 -13.94 -5.03 -14.00
N ALA A 32 -14.30 -5.55 -12.84
CA ALA A 32 -14.01 -4.91 -11.56
C ALA A 32 -12.49 -4.80 -11.32
N MET A 33 -11.73 -5.87 -11.62
CA MET A 33 -10.26 -5.85 -11.55
C MET A 33 -9.66 -4.81 -12.50
N ASP A 34 -10.14 -4.74 -13.75
CA ASP A 34 -9.64 -3.78 -14.74
C ASP A 34 -9.89 -2.33 -14.28
N ILE A 35 -11.05 -2.04 -13.67
CA ILE A 35 -11.35 -0.73 -13.09
C ILE A 35 -10.39 -0.41 -11.92
N LEU A 36 -10.20 -1.34 -10.99
CA LEU A 36 -9.31 -1.14 -9.84
C LEU A 36 -7.85 -0.95 -10.28
N ASN A 37 -7.41 -1.72 -11.27
CA ASN A 37 -6.04 -1.62 -11.81
C ASN A 37 -5.82 -0.35 -12.65
N SER A 38 -6.89 0.30 -13.11
CA SER A 38 -6.78 1.58 -13.84
C SER A 38 -6.52 2.78 -12.92
N ILE A 39 -6.72 2.61 -11.61
CA ILE A 39 -6.45 3.66 -10.61
C ILE A 39 -4.94 3.69 -10.36
N GLU A 40 -4.30 4.80 -10.72
CA GLU A 40 -2.88 5.00 -10.43
C GLU A 40 -2.67 5.11 -8.92
N GLN A 41 -1.88 4.19 -8.36
CA GLN A 41 -1.56 4.14 -6.95
C GLN A 41 -0.26 3.37 -6.69
N ILE A 42 0.35 3.62 -5.53
CA ILE A 42 1.47 2.81 -5.05
C ILE A 42 0.88 1.51 -4.46
N PRO A 43 1.21 0.31 -4.97
CA PRO A 43 0.59 -0.95 -4.55
C PRO A 43 1.16 -1.46 -3.22
N CYS A 44 1.24 -0.59 -2.22
CA CYS A 44 1.78 -0.90 -0.91
C CYS A 44 0.73 -1.58 -0.02
N THR A 45 1.02 -2.77 0.48
CA THR A 45 0.14 -3.54 1.37
C THR A 45 0.30 -3.21 2.86
N GLY A 46 1.21 -2.30 3.22
CA GLY A 46 1.42 -1.90 4.62
C GLY A 46 2.09 -2.97 5.49
N CYS A 47 2.75 -3.98 4.93
CA CYS A 47 3.35 -5.10 5.66
C CYS A 47 4.55 -4.71 6.56
N LYS A 48 5.13 -3.53 6.38
CA LYS A 48 6.22 -2.93 7.18
C LYS A 48 7.58 -3.66 7.13
N TYR A 49 7.80 -4.61 6.22
CA TYR A 49 9.10 -5.27 6.11
C TYR A 49 10.22 -4.30 5.75
N CYS A 50 9.93 -3.31 4.92
CA CYS A 50 10.86 -2.27 4.47
C CYS A 50 11.32 -1.31 5.59
N THR A 51 10.57 -1.18 6.70
CA THR A 51 10.92 -0.23 7.77
C THR A 51 12.02 -0.76 8.69
N LYS A 52 12.12 -2.07 8.88
CA LYS A 52 13.05 -2.69 9.83
C LYS A 52 14.51 -2.49 9.46
N GLY A 53 14.83 -2.44 8.16
CA GLY A 53 16.19 -2.26 7.64
C GLY A 53 16.53 -0.83 7.26
N CYS A 54 15.61 0.14 7.41
CA CYS A 54 15.87 1.51 6.98
C CYS A 54 16.79 2.25 7.97
N PRO A 55 18.03 2.63 7.57
CA PRO A 55 18.96 3.33 8.46
C PRO A 55 18.46 4.71 8.87
N MET A 56 17.60 5.33 8.04
CA MET A 56 16.99 6.64 8.31
C MET A 56 15.66 6.53 9.04
N GLN A 57 15.21 5.32 9.42
CA GLN A 57 13.95 5.05 10.13
C GLN A 57 12.72 5.65 9.44
N ILE A 58 12.72 5.69 8.10
CA ILE A 58 11.61 6.24 7.32
C ILE A 58 10.40 5.32 7.42
N GLN A 59 9.25 5.89 7.76
CA GLN A 59 7.97 5.18 7.84
C GLN A 59 7.34 5.03 6.45
N ILE A 60 8.01 4.26 5.58
CA ILE A 60 7.69 4.09 4.16
C ILE A 60 6.20 3.81 3.91
N PRO A 61 5.54 2.83 4.60
CA PRO A 61 4.13 2.55 4.36
C PRO A 61 3.20 3.73 4.69
N SER A 62 3.53 4.51 5.71
CA SER A 62 2.74 5.68 6.10
C SER A 62 2.88 6.82 5.08
N ILE A 63 4.09 7.02 4.55
CA ILE A 63 4.35 7.98 3.47
C ILE A 63 3.61 7.56 2.20
N PHE A 64 3.62 6.27 1.85
CA PHE A 64 2.89 5.76 0.69
C PHE A 64 1.37 5.87 0.84
N ALA A 65 0.84 5.70 2.06
CA ALA A 65 -0.57 5.96 2.33
C ALA A 65 -0.92 7.44 2.11
N ALA A 66 -0.06 8.36 2.53
CA ALA A 66 -0.24 9.79 2.26
C ALA A 66 -0.17 10.10 0.74
N MET A 67 0.78 9.52 0.01
CA MET A 67 0.85 9.65 -1.45
C MET A 67 -0.42 9.13 -2.13
N ASN A 68 -0.87 7.93 -1.78
CA ASN A 68 -2.09 7.33 -2.33
C ASN A 68 -3.35 8.15 -2.00
N MET A 69 -3.40 8.82 -0.85
CA MET A 69 -4.49 9.74 -0.52
C MET A 69 -4.62 10.86 -1.56
N ASN A 70 -3.50 11.41 -2.01
CA ASN A 70 -3.52 12.41 -3.08
C ASN A 70 -3.77 11.79 -4.46
N MET A 71 -3.10 10.68 -4.79
CA MET A 71 -3.19 10.05 -6.10
C MET A 71 -4.61 9.54 -6.41
N ILE A 72 -5.26 8.91 -5.45
CA ILE A 72 -6.58 8.30 -5.62
C ILE A 72 -7.71 9.32 -5.45
N TYR A 73 -7.59 10.24 -4.49
CA TYR A 73 -8.68 11.13 -4.08
C TYR A 73 -8.44 12.61 -4.35
N GLY A 74 -7.26 13.01 -4.86
CA GLY A 74 -6.90 14.40 -5.08
C GLY A 74 -6.78 15.25 -3.80
N LYS A 75 -6.56 14.61 -2.64
CA LYS A 75 -6.56 15.26 -1.31
C LYS A 75 -5.16 15.65 -0.86
N LEU A 76 -4.58 16.63 -1.51
CA LEU A 76 -3.20 17.05 -1.25
C LEU A 76 -2.99 17.57 0.19
N GLU A 77 -3.90 18.40 0.70
CA GLU A 77 -3.75 18.98 2.03
C GLU A 77 -3.86 17.93 3.15
N GLU A 78 -4.76 16.97 3.01
CA GLU A 78 -4.88 15.84 3.93
C GLU A 78 -3.65 14.91 3.81
N ALA A 79 -3.13 14.72 2.60
CA ALA A 79 -1.91 13.97 2.35
C ALA A 79 -0.70 14.61 3.05
N LYS A 80 -0.54 15.94 2.96
CA LYS A 80 0.52 16.68 3.67
C LYS A 80 0.39 16.56 5.18
N LYS A 81 -0.82 16.65 5.74
CA LYS A 81 -1.07 16.44 7.17
C LYS A 81 -0.72 15.01 7.60
N SER A 82 -1.11 14.01 6.81
CA SER A 82 -0.77 12.61 7.06
C SER A 82 0.74 12.37 7.01
N TYR A 83 1.41 12.97 6.02
CA TYR A 83 2.87 12.93 5.90
C TYR A 83 3.56 13.56 7.12
N ALA A 84 3.13 14.75 7.55
CA ALA A 84 3.68 15.42 8.74
C ALA A 84 3.57 14.55 10.00
N GLY A 85 2.45 13.83 10.16
CA GLY A 85 2.30 12.84 11.24
C GLY A 85 3.26 11.66 11.10
N ALA A 86 3.49 11.18 9.88
CA ALA A 86 4.37 10.04 9.62
C ALA A 86 5.85 10.33 9.93
N ILE A 87 6.29 11.58 9.78
CA ILE A 87 7.69 12.00 9.99
C ILE A 87 7.97 12.59 11.38
N GLN A 88 6.97 12.73 12.25
CA GLN A 88 7.10 13.45 13.53
C GLN A 88 8.25 12.92 14.42
N ASN A 89 8.49 11.60 14.42
CA ASN A 89 9.59 10.95 15.16
C ASN A 89 10.42 10.02 14.25
N HIS A 90 10.40 10.27 12.96
CA HIS A 90 10.99 9.40 11.95
C HIS A 90 11.66 10.20 10.84
N GLY A 91 12.44 9.51 10.01
CA GLY A 91 13.09 10.15 8.87
C GLY A 91 12.09 10.64 7.82
N LYS A 92 12.42 11.79 7.22
CA LYS A 92 11.70 12.34 6.06
C LYS A 92 11.98 11.54 4.80
N ALA A 93 11.12 11.66 3.80
CA ALA A 93 11.32 11.03 2.50
C ALA A 93 12.60 11.52 1.81
N SER A 94 12.91 12.83 1.92
CA SER A 94 14.13 13.46 1.39
C SER A 94 15.43 12.98 2.04
N GLN A 95 15.36 12.35 3.21
CA GLN A 95 16.53 11.79 3.90
C GLN A 95 16.91 10.38 3.40
N CYS A 96 16.23 9.87 2.38
CA CYS A 96 16.55 8.57 1.81
C CYS A 96 17.97 8.54 1.26
N VAL A 97 18.79 7.60 1.74
CA VAL A 97 20.20 7.42 1.32
C VAL A 97 20.34 6.43 0.16
N HIS A 98 19.27 6.00 -0.44
CA HIS A 98 19.23 5.08 -1.60
C HIS A 98 19.99 3.76 -1.39
N CYS A 99 19.96 3.19 -0.18
CA CYS A 99 20.64 1.93 0.14
C CYS A 99 19.93 0.66 -0.39
N LEU A 100 18.73 0.78 -0.93
CA LEU A 100 17.89 -0.25 -1.55
C LEU A 100 17.41 -1.39 -0.63
N GLN A 101 17.84 -1.47 0.64
CA GLN A 101 17.43 -2.53 1.57
C GLN A 101 15.90 -2.67 1.72
N CYS A 102 15.19 -1.56 1.58
CA CYS A 102 13.73 -1.56 1.63
C CYS A 102 13.09 -2.19 0.38
N GLU A 103 13.70 -2.06 -0.78
CA GLU A 103 13.25 -2.65 -2.04
C GLU A 103 13.49 -4.15 -2.05
N ASP A 104 14.66 -4.61 -1.60
CA ASP A 104 14.99 -6.03 -1.44
C ASP A 104 14.02 -6.74 -0.48
N ALA A 105 13.58 -6.03 0.58
CA ALA A 105 12.61 -6.57 1.54
C ALA A 105 11.15 -6.47 1.11
N CYS A 106 10.86 -5.81 -0.02
CA CYS A 106 9.48 -5.54 -0.45
C CYS A 106 8.89 -6.71 -1.25
N PRO A 107 7.86 -7.44 -0.72
CA PRO A 107 7.24 -8.53 -1.45
C PRO A 107 6.41 -8.06 -2.66
N GLN A 108 6.14 -6.75 -2.78
CA GLN A 108 5.46 -6.15 -3.92
C GLN A 108 6.44 -5.60 -4.97
N HIS A 109 7.74 -5.72 -4.74
CA HIS A 109 8.80 -5.22 -5.64
C HIS A 109 8.62 -3.76 -6.05
N ILE A 110 8.20 -2.91 -5.11
CA ILE A 110 7.99 -1.48 -5.33
C ILE A 110 9.35 -0.78 -5.41
N HIS A 111 9.55 0.08 -6.40
CA HIS A 111 10.71 0.99 -6.49
C HIS A 111 10.56 2.10 -5.43
N ILE A 112 10.86 1.74 -4.18
CA ILE A 112 10.57 2.55 -3.00
C ILE A 112 11.35 3.87 -3.01
N THR A 113 12.60 3.84 -3.42
CA THR A 113 13.47 5.01 -3.41
C THR A 113 12.98 6.08 -4.39
N GLU A 114 12.47 5.69 -5.56
CA GLU A 114 11.87 6.60 -6.53
C GLU A 114 10.58 7.24 -5.99
N TRP A 115 9.73 6.43 -5.34
CA TRP A 115 8.50 6.94 -4.73
C TRP A 115 8.77 7.85 -3.53
N LEU A 116 9.83 7.61 -2.76
CA LEU A 116 10.24 8.52 -1.69
C LEU A 116 10.73 9.87 -2.25
N ALA A 117 11.46 9.88 -3.36
CA ALA A 117 11.86 11.11 -4.03
C ALA A 117 10.63 11.92 -4.49
N LYS A 118 9.66 11.26 -5.13
CA LYS A 118 8.38 11.90 -5.52
C LYS A 118 7.59 12.39 -4.31
N ALA A 119 7.60 11.65 -3.21
CA ALA A 119 6.93 12.05 -1.98
C ALA A 119 7.58 13.29 -1.36
N ALA A 120 8.91 13.38 -1.36
CA ALA A 120 9.63 14.56 -0.90
C ALA A 120 9.27 15.80 -1.73
N ASP A 121 9.26 15.67 -3.07
CA ASP A 121 8.91 16.77 -3.96
C ASP A 121 7.46 17.27 -3.79
N LEU A 122 6.54 16.37 -3.48
CA LEU A 122 5.10 16.68 -3.40
C LEU A 122 4.65 17.10 -2.01
N LEU A 123 5.16 16.43 -0.97
CA LEU A 123 4.62 16.52 0.39
C LEU A 123 5.48 17.34 1.36
N GLU A 124 6.76 17.55 1.04
CA GLU A 124 7.64 18.41 1.85
C GLU A 124 7.56 19.86 1.38
N GLU A 125 7.52 20.77 2.34
CA GLU A 125 7.66 22.20 2.06
C GLU A 125 9.13 22.50 1.67
N LYS A 126 9.30 23.25 0.60
CA LYS A 126 10.62 23.71 0.12
C LYS A 126 11.07 24.92 0.89
#